data_25f09333cdd2729361182d5c7e30d762
#
_entry.id   25f09333cdd2729361182d5c7e30d762
#
_cell.length_a   1.000
_cell.length_b   1.000
_cell.length_c   1.000
_cell.angle_alpha   90.00
_cell.angle_beta   90.00
_cell.angle_gamma   90.00
#
_symmetry.space_group_name_H-M   'P 1'
#
loop_
_entity.id
_entity.type
_entity.pdbx_description
1 polymer ?
#
loop_
_entity_poly.entity_id
_entity_poly.type
_entity_poly.pdbx_seq_one_letter_code
_entity_poly.pdbx_strand_id
1 'polypeptide(L)'
;AEIIERGTLSNIKLRNKMVLPKEGGYTKDFETGELLSIFEFAQNMKAENKNLVLFAGENYGVGQSRDWAAKGTKLLGVKAVIAKSFDPIHKLNLIKMGILPLEFIDDDINTLSLKGNEIISIRSNMIISNSKINLEIKRESEMITINLQSTLDSNEEIMYYKNGGVLSYLLKGILTKE
;
A
#
# COMPACT_ATOMS: atom_id res chain seq x y z
N ALA A 1 9.94 15.11 7.24
CA ALA A 1 9.52 13.82 6.67
C ALA A 1 9.69 12.69 7.70
N GLU A 2 10.85 12.51 8.29
CA GLU A 2 11.19 11.38 9.18
C GLU A 2 10.23 11.18 10.37
N ILE A 3 9.80 12.25 11.03
CA ILE A 3 8.84 12.16 12.15
C ILE A 3 7.53 11.51 11.70
N ILE A 4 7.06 11.86 10.51
CA ILE A 4 5.84 11.29 9.94
C ILE A 4 6.05 9.81 9.60
N GLU A 5 7.18 9.47 8.99
CA GLU A 5 7.52 8.09 8.64
C GLU A 5 7.59 7.20 9.89
N ARG A 6 8.28 7.66 10.94
CA ARG A 6 8.38 6.94 12.23
C ARG A 6 7.03 6.78 12.93
N GLY A 7 6.14 7.79 12.83
CA GLY A 7 4.80 7.73 13.41
C GLY A 7 3.80 6.90 12.62
N THR A 8 4.09 6.62 11.35
CA THR A 8 3.19 5.83 10.49
C THR A 8 3.29 4.36 10.82
N LEU A 9 2.15 3.70 11.02
CA LEU A 9 2.05 2.29 11.41
C LEU A 9 2.79 1.97 12.73
N SER A 10 2.91 2.95 13.64
CA SER A 10 3.60 2.79 14.93
C SER A 10 2.68 2.52 16.12
N ASN A 11 1.36 2.36 15.90
CA ASN A 11 0.40 2.10 16.96
C ASN A 11 0.77 0.82 17.72
N ILE A 12 0.84 0.91 19.06
CA ILE A 12 1.21 -0.22 19.92
C ILE A 12 0.26 -1.42 19.83
N LYS A 13 -0.97 -1.21 19.34
CA LYS A 13 -1.98 -2.26 19.13
C LYS A 13 -1.96 -2.82 17.71
N LEU A 14 -1.05 -2.36 16.85
CA LEU A 14 -0.93 -2.89 15.49
C LEU A 14 -0.52 -4.37 15.55
N ARG A 15 -1.20 -5.20 14.77
CA ARG A 15 -0.93 -6.63 14.67
C ARG A 15 -0.52 -6.97 13.25
N ASN A 16 0.78 -6.97 13.01
CA ASN A 16 1.33 -7.50 11.78
C ASN A 16 1.39 -9.04 11.89
N LYS A 17 0.63 -9.74 11.05
CA LYS A 17 0.54 -11.21 11.08
C LYS A 17 1.86 -11.91 10.85
N MET A 18 2.81 -11.26 10.18
CA MET A 18 4.13 -11.81 9.87
C MET A 18 5.04 -11.94 11.11
N VAL A 19 4.71 -11.23 12.20
CA VAL A 19 5.56 -11.18 13.39
C VAL A 19 4.81 -11.49 14.68
N LEU A 20 3.61 -12.08 14.61
CA LEU A 20 2.86 -12.51 15.78
C LEU A 20 3.69 -13.48 16.65
N PRO A 21 3.59 -13.39 17.98
CA PRO A 21 2.64 -12.57 18.77
C PRO A 21 3.09 -11.13 19.05
N LYS A 22 4.18 -10.64 18.41
CA LYS A 22 4.66 -9.28 18.62
C LYS A 22 3.62 -8.26 18.12
N GLU A 23 3.21 -7.35 18.98
CA GLU A 23 2.36 -6.20 18.64
C GLU A 23 3.19 -4.92 18.49
N GLY A 24 2.60 -3.92 17.83
CA GLY A 24 3.25 -2.64 17.53
C GLY A 24 3.72 -2.53 16.09
N GLY A 25 4.44 -1.47 15.80
CA GLY A 25 4.93 -1.14 14.46
C GLY A 25 6.15 -1.96 14.03
N TYR A 26 6.06 -3.28 14.09
CA TYR A 26 7.15 -4.19 13.75
C TYR A 26 6.85 -5.02 12.52
N THR A 27 7.92 -5.42 11.83
CA THR A 27 7.90 -6.37 10.72
C THR A 27 9.17 -7.23 10.78
N LYS A 28 9.32 -8.15 9.85
CA LYS A 28 10.47 -9.04 9.76
C LYS A 28 11.21 -8.80 8.45
N ASP A 29 12.51 -8.70 8.51
CA ASP A 29 13.36 -8.85 7.35
C ASP A 29 13.47 -10.35 7.00
N PHE A 30 13.15 -10.70 5.76
CA PHE A 30 13.09 -12.10 5.34
C PHE A 30 14.44 -12.68 4.95
N GLU A 31 15.40 -11.86 4.57
CA GLU A 31 16.75 -12.30 4.22
C GLU A 31 17.55 -12.60 5.47
N THR A 32 17.46 -11.72 6.48
CA THR A 32 18.21 -11.85 7.74
C THR A 32 17.44 -12.55 8.85
N GLY A 33 16.10 -12.58 8.77
CA GLY A 33 15.22 -13.06 9.84
C GLY A 33 15.07 -12.08 11.00
N GLU A 34 15.63 -10.89 10.92
CA GLU A 34 15.65 -9.88 11.97
C GLU A 34 14.29 -9.21 12.14
N LEU A 35 13.91 -8.95 13.41
CA LEU A 35 12.74 -8.16 13.75
C LEU A 35 13.11 -6.67 13.71
N LEU A 36 12.52 -5.93 12.81
CA LEU A 36 12.74 -4.49 12.61
C LEU A 36 11.46 -3.70 12.87
N SER A 37 11.59 -2.41 13.15
CA SER A 37 10.45 -1.51 13.03
C SER A 37 10.05 -1.39 11.55
N ILE A 38 8.76 -1.14 11.29
CA ILE A 38 8.27 -0.88 9.92
C ILE A 38 9.02 0.28 9.28
N PHE A 39 9.40 1.29 10.07
CA PHE A 39 10.20 2.40 9.60
C PHE A 39 11.59 1.95 9.12
N GLU A 40 12.35 1.21 9.93
CA GLU A 40 13.70 0.74 9.57
C GLU A 40 13.65 -0.16 8.33
N PHE A 41 12.73 -1.11 8.31
CA PHE A 41 12.50 -1.95 7.13
C PHE A 41 12.22 -1.13 5.87
N ALA A 42 11.34 -0.13 5.97
CA ALA A 42 11.02 0.76 4.84
C ALA A 42 12.24 1.57 4.37
N GLN A 43 13.12 2.02 5.28
CA GLN A 43 14.37 2.70 4.88
C GLN A 43 15.31 1.75 4.13
N ASN A 44 15.46 0.50 4.58
CA ASN A 44 16.25 -0.51 3.90
C ASN A 44 15.73 -0.76 2.48
N MET A 45 14.40 -0.95 2.33
CA MET A 45 13.78 -1.16 1.01
C MET A 45 13.97 0.04 0.07
N LYS A 46 13.90 1.26 0.58
CA LYS A 46 14.19 2.48 -0.21
C LYS A 46 15.64 2.53 -0.67
N ALA A 47 16.60 2.19 0.20
CA ALA A 47 18.02 2.15 -0.14
C ALA A 47 18.30 1.16 -1.29
N GLU A 48 17.52 0.08 -1.36
CA GLU A 48 17.57 -0.93 -2.43
C GLU A 48 16.69 -0.60 -3.64
N ASN A 49 16.04 0.57 -3.68
CA ASN A 49 15.06 0.96 -4.71
C ASN A 49 13.88 -0.04 -4.86
N LYS A 50 13.51 -0.72 -3.78
CA LYS A 50 12.38 -1.63 -3.71
C LYS A 50 11.12 -0.90 -3.28
N ASN A 51 10.00 -1.17 -3.92
CA ASN A 51 8.68 -0.67 -3.54
C ASN A 51 7.98 -1.64 -2.59
N LEU A 52 7.09 -1.11 -1.77
CA LEU A 52 6.32 -1.88 -0.81
C LEU A 52 4.84 -1.97 -1.20
N VAL A 53 4.23 -3.09 -0.86
CA VAL A 53 2.77 -3.32 -0.89
C VAL A 53 2.31 -3.65 0.52
N LEU A 54 1.20 -3.06 0.95
CA LEU A 54 0.61 -3.31 2.26
C LEU A 54 -0.66 -4.11 2.08
N PHE A 55 -0.78 -5.22 2.82
CA PHE A 55 -1.98 -6.03 2.90
C PHE A 55 -2.68 -5.78 4.23
N ALA A 56 -4.00 -5.58 4.20
CA ALA A 56 -4.79 -5.24 5.37
C ALA A 56 -6.13 -6.00 5.40
N GLY A 57 -6.77 -5.95 6.54
CA GLY A 57 -8.10 -6.53 6.76
C GLY A 57 -9.24 -5.58 6.43
N GLU A 58 -10.30 -5.65 7.23
CA GLU A 58 -11.50 -4.84 7.07
C GLU A 58 -11.31 -3.41 7.61
N ASN A 59 -12.05 -2.47 7.01
CA ASN A 59 -12.14 -1.07 7.44
C ASN A 59 -10.78 -0.40 7.58
N TYR A 60 -9.86 -0.67 6.64
CA TYR A 60 -8.54 -0.06 6.67
C TYR A 60 -8.62 1.46 6.63
N GLY A 61 -8.00 2.11 7.60
CA GLY A 61 -7.97 3.55 7.72
C GLY A 61 -8.98 4.14 8.72
N VAL A 62 -9.87 3.35 9.31
CA VAL A 62 -10.76 3.83 10.37
C VAL A 62 -9.93 4.34 11.56
N GLY A 63 -10.24 5.55 12.03
CA GLY A 63 -9.53 6.19 13.14
C GLY A 63 -8.17 6.78 12.79
N GLN A 64 -7.80 6.81 11.52
CA GLN A 64 -6.54 7.40 11.05
C GLN A 64 -6.58 8.95 11.07
N SER A 65 -5.39 9.56 11.21
CA SER A 65 -5.20 11.00 11.28
C SER A 65 -5.30 11.66 9.89
N ARG A 66 -6.47 11.68 9.27
CA ARG A 66 -6.73 12.37 8.00
C ARG A 66 -5.70 11.97 6.91
N ASP A 67 -5.21 12.96 6.14
CA ASP A 67 -4.24 12.80 5.07
C ASP A 67 -2.82 12.45 5.54
N TRP A 68 -2.46 12.75 6.80
CA TRP A 68 -1.15 12.44 7.35
C TRP A 68 -0.82 10.94 7.33
N ALA A 69 -1.79 10.09 7.62
CA ALA A 69 -1.60 8.64 7.56
C ALA A 69 -1.30 8.17 6.13
N ALA A 70 -2.04 8.66 5.13
CA ALA A 70 -1.78 8.36 3.72
C ALA A 70 -0.43 8.94 3.25
N LYS A 71 -0.08 10.15 3.69
CA LYS A 71 1.22 10.77 3.41
C LYS A 71 2.36 9.96 3.99
N GLY A 72 2.25 9.52 5.24
CA GLY A 72 3.24 8.66 5.86
C GLY A 72 3.40 7.33 5.15
N THR A 73 2.30 6.71 4.76
CA THR A 73 2.30 5.47 3.96
C THR A 73 3.06 5.66 2.64
N LYS A 74 2.86 6.78 1.93
CA LYS A 74 3.64 7.13 0.74
C LYS A 74 5.12 7.30 1.05
N LEU A 75 5.44 8.02 2.12
CA LEU A 75 6.81 8.27 2.55
C LEU A 75 7.54 6.99 2.94
N LEU A 76 6.85 5.98 3.46
CA LEU A 76 7.42 4.64 3.68
C LEU A 76 7.70 3.84 2.39
N GLY A 77 7.33 4.35 1.22
CA GLY A 77 7.58 3.69 -0.07
C GLY A 77 6.47 2.72 -0.50
N VAL A 78 5.32 2.73 0.17
CA VAL A 78 4.17 1.90 -0.21
C VAL A 78 3.54 2.44 -1.49
N LYS A 79 3.34 1.57 -2.48
CA LYS A 79 2.74 1.88 -3.78
C LYS A 79 1.29 1.43 -3.93
N ALA A 80 0.92 0.38 -3.22
CA ALA A 80 -0.45 -0.12 -3.19
C ALA A 80 -0.82 -0.59 -1.79
N VAL A 81 -2.08 -0.45 -1.46
CA VAL A 81 -2.70 -1.05 -0.27
C VAL A 81 -3.81 -1.97 -0.74
N ILE A 82 -3.77 -3.22 -0.32
CA ILE A 82 -4.75 -4.24 -0.65
C ILE A 82 -5.47 -4.61 0.63
N ALA A 83 -6.77 -4.36 0.70
CA ALA A 83 -7.55 -4.57 1.91
C ALA A 83 -8.87 -5.28 1.61
N LYS A 84 -9.54 -5.79 2.62
CA LYS A 84 -10.89 -6.33 2.46
C LYS A 84 -11.93 -5.23 2.30
N SER A 85 -11.71 -4.09 2.96
CA SER A 85 -12.48 -2.85 2.80
C SER A 85 -11.71 -1.66 3.34
N PHE A 86 -12.11 -0.45 2.93
CA PHE A 86 -11.48 0.81 3.34
C PHE A 86 -12.47 1.74 4.04
N ASP A 87 -11.93 2.55 4.96
CA ASP A 87 -12.57 3.81 5.30
C ASP A 87 -12.61 4.72 4.06
N PRO A 88 -13.78 5.27 3.66
CA PRO A 88 -13.90 6.03 2.41
C PRO A 88 -13.00 7.26 2.36
N ILE A 89 -12.82 7.96 3.48
CA ILE A 89 -11.98 9.16 3.56
C ILE A 89 -10.51 8.78 3.41
N HIS A 90 -10.09 7.71 4.08
CA HIS A 90 -8.71 7.23 3.99
C HIS A 90 -8.38 6.70 2.59
N LYS A 91 -9.30 5.96 1.96
CA LYS A 91 -9.21 5.53 0.56
C LYS A 91 -8.90 6.71 -0.37
N LEU A 92 -9.71 7.76 -0.29
CA LEU A 92 -9.50 8.96 -1.10
C LEU A 92 -8.15 9.64 -0.81
N ASN A 93 -7.73 9.66 0.45
CA ASN A 93 -6.42 10.22 0.80
C ASN A 93 -5.25 9.40 0.23
N LEU A 94 -5.36 8.07 0.19
CA LEU A 94 -4.37 7.20 -0.48
C LEU A 94 -4.26 7.55 -1.96
N ILE A 95 -5.39 7.67 -2.67
CA ILE A 95 -5.45 8.02 -4.09
C ILE A 95 -4.80 9.39 -4.33
N LYS A 96 -5.15 10.39 -3.51
CA LYS A 96 -4.57 11.75 -3.59
C LYS A 96 -3.05 11.76 -3.34
N MET A 97 -2.53 10.79 -2.61
CA MET A 97 -1.09 10.60 -2.40
C MET A 97 -0.44 9.75 -3.51
N GLY A 98 -1.19 9.21 -4.47
CA GLY A 98 -0.69 8.37 -5.55
C GLY A 98 -0.42 6.93 -5.12
N ILE A 99 -1.11 6.45 -4.10
CA ILE A 99 -1.11 5.06 -3.65
C ILE A 99 -2.37 4.40 -4.21
N LEU A 100 -2.23 3.19 -4.74
CA LEU A 100 -3.33 2.41 -5.32
C LEU A 100 -4.07 1.62 -4.23
N PRO A 101 -5.33 1.94 -3.91
CA PRO A 101 -6.16 1.11 -3.07
C PRO A 101 -6.88 0.04 -3.90
N LEU A 102 -6.79 -1.22 -3.46
CA LEU A 102 -7.42 -2.37 -4.09
C LEU A 102 -8.18 -3.19 -3.04
N GLU A 103 -9.31 -3.74 -3.41
CA GLU A 103 -10.09 -4.61 -2.53
C GLU A 103 -10.05 -6.06 -2.98
N PHE A 104 -9.98 -6.98 -2.01
CA PHE A 104 -10.15 -8.40 -2.25
C PHE A 104 -11.57 -8.69 -2.75
N ILE A 105 -11.70 -9.57 -3.74
CA ILE A 105 -13.00 -10.06 -4.23
C ILE A 105 -13.35 -11.37 -3.53
N ASP A 106 -12.56 -12.41 -3.75
CA ASP A 106 -12.83 -13.77 -3.26
C ASP A 106 -11.83 -14.21 -2.19
N ASP A 107 -10.67 -13.56 -2.13
CA ASP A 107 -9.58 -13.86 -1.22
C ASP A 107 -9.56 -12.93 0.00
N ASP A 108 -8.69 -13.24 0.94
CA ASP A 108 -8.30 -12.34 2.03
C ASP A 108 -6.85 -12.61 2.47
N ILE A 109 -6.36 -11.80 3.40
CA ILE A 109 -4.99 -11.93 3.92
C ILE A 109 -4.73 -13.29 4.60
N ASN A 110 -5.78 -13.98 5.08
CA ASN A 110 -5.62 -15.29 5.72
C ASN A 110 -5.49 -16.39 4.68
N THR A 111 -6.30 -16.34 3.60
CA THR A 111 -6.24 -17.34 2.53
C THR A 111 -4.90 -17.30 1.81
N LEU A 112 -4.31 -16.11 1.64
CA LEU A 112 -3.04 -15.95 0.96
C LEU A 112 -1.84 -16.43 1.77
N SER A 113 -1.91 -16.48 3.10
CA SER A 113 -0.81 -16.93 3.97
C SER A 113 0.55 -16.32 3.61
N LEU A 114 0.57 -14.98 3.40
CA LEU A 114 1.76 -14.24 2.99
C LEU A 114 2.85 -14.30 4.06
N LYS A 115 4.07 -14.50 3.63
CA LYS A 115 5.28 -14.51 4.48
C LYS A 115 5.99 -13.16 4.48
N GLY A 116 5.84 -12.37 3.39
CA GLY A 116 6.40 -11.02 3.21
C GLY A 116 7.64 -10.96 2.30
N ASN A 117 8.11 -12.10 1.79
CA ASN A 117 9.18 -12.18 0.80
C ASN A 117 8.66 -12.38 -0.63
N GLU A 118 7.35 -12.32 -0.82
CA GLU A 118 6.74 -12.46 -2.13
C GLU A 118 7.04 -11.24 -3.01
N ILE A 119 7.19 -11.49 -4.30
CA ILE A 119 7.24 -10.42 -5.31
C ILE A 119 5.82 -10.23 -5.84
N ILE A 120 5.32 -9.00 -5.68
CA ILE A 120 3.98 -8.61 -6.07
C ILE A 120 4.03 -7.83 -7.38
N SER A 121 3.27 -8.28 -8.39
CA SER A 121 3.18 -7.60 -9.68
C SER A 121 1.73 -7.18 -9.97
N ILE A 122 1.56 -5.89 -10.26
CA ILE A 122 0.29 -5.29 -10.66
C ILE A 122 0.49 -4.62 -12.02
N ARG A 123 -0.33 -4.99 -13.02
CA ARG A 123 -0.25 -4.39 -14.35
C ARG A 123 -0.94 -3.02 -14.38
N SER A 124 -0.16 -1.96 -14.31
CA SER A 124 -0.67 -0.58 -14.22
C SER A 124 -1.46 -0.10 -15.46
N ASN A 125 -1.22 -0.67 -16.63
CA ASN A 125 -1.94 -0.33 -17.87
C ASN A 125 -3.41 -0.80 -17.87
N MET A 126 -3.78 -1.71 -16.99
CA MET A 126 -5.15 -2.22 -16.83
C MET A 126 -5.95 -1.50 -15.73
N ILE A 127 -5.37 -0.48 -15.10
CA ILE A 127 -6.04 0.25 -14.02
C ILE A 127 -7.02 1.25 -14.62
N ILE A 128 -8.29 0.89 -14.59
CA ILE A 128 -9.43 1.72 -14.94
C ILE A 128 -10.44 1.75 -13.79
N SER A 129 -11.36 2.70 -13.85
CA SER A 129 -12.38 2.85 -12.82
C SER A 129 -13.19 1.57 -12.62
N ASN A 130 -13.37 1.19 -11.37
CA ASN A 130 -14.19 0.04 -10.96
C ASN A 130 -13.90 -1.27 -11.72
N SER A 131 -12.66 -1.49 -12.12
CA SER A 131 -12.26 -2.68 -12.87
C SER A 131 -11.69 -3.78 -12.00
N LYS A 132 -11.80 -5.02 -12.49
CA LYS A 132 -11.05 -6.14 -11.91
C LYS A 132 -9.59 -6.06 -12.37
N ILE A 133 -8.68 -6.28 -11.43
CA ILE A 133 -7.24 -6.24 -11.64
C ILE A 133 -6.64 -7.55 -11.18
N ASN A 134 -5.82 -8.16 -12.01
CA ASN A 134 -5.08 -9.34 -11.64
C ASN A 134 -3.81 -8.93 -10.88
N LEU A 135 -3.64 -9.51 -9.70
CA LEU A 135 -2.43 -9.44 -8.90
C LEU A 135 -1.68 -10.76 -9.04
N GLU A 136 -0.44 -10.69 -9.48
CA GLU A 136 0.46 -11.83 -9.51
C GLU A 136 1.35 -11.82 -8.27
N ILE A 137 1.35 -12.93 -7.54
CA ILE A 137 2.15 -13.16 -6.33
C ILE A 137 3.15 -14.25 -6.65
N LYS A 138 4.42 -13.89 -6.79
CA LYS A 138 5.49 -14.85 -7.01
C LYS A 138 6.14 -15.22 -5.69
N ARG A 139 6.12 -16.49 -5.40
CA ARG A 139 6.87 -17.17 -4.32
C ARG A 139 8.05 -17.94 -4.92
N GLU A 140 8.91 -18.52 -4.07
CA GLU A 140 10.13 -19.24 -4.51
C GLU A 140 9.89 -20.23 -5.65
N SER A 141 8.82 -21.04 -5.60
CA SER A 141 8.50 -22.08 -6.57
C SER A 141 7.09 -21.99 -7.17
N GLU A 142 6.31 -20.99 -6.79
CA GLU A 142 4.90 -20.89 -7.14
C GLU A 142 4.55 -19.47 -7.58
N MET A 143 3.66 -19.38 -8.57
CA MET A 143 3.01 -18.12 -8.96
C MET A 143 1.51 -18.26 -8.75
N ILE A 144 0.96 -17.38 -7.94
CA ILE A 144 -0.48 -17.29 -7.66
C ILE A 144 -1.02 -16.04 -8.31
N THR A 145 -2.17 -16.15 -8.95
CA THR A 145 -2.89 -14.99 -9.49
C THR A 145 -4.21 -14.86 -8.77
N ILE A 146 -4.48 -13.70 -8.20
CA ILE A 146 -5.75 -13.37 -7.56
C ILE A 146 -6.42 -12.18 -8.24
N ASN A 147 -7.74 -12.10 -8.13
CA ASN A 147 -8.53 -11.01 -8.65
C ASN A 147 -8.82 -9.99 -7.54
N LEU A 148 -8.52 -8.74 -7.83
CA LEU A 148 -8.81 -7.61 -6.97
C LEU A 148 -9.76 -6.65 -7.66
N GLN A 149 -10.49 -5.87 -6.88
CA GLN A 149 -11.33 -4.77 -7.33
C GLN A 149 -10.55 -3.46 -7.24
N SER A 150 -10.44 -2.73 -8.35
CA SER A 150 -10.00 -1.33 -8.31
C SER A 150 -11.05 -0.50 -7.59
N THR A 151 -10.63 0.29 -6.64
CA THR A 151 -11.51 1.21 -5.90
C THR A 151 -11.39 2.64 -6.37
N LEU A 152 -10.82 2.86 -7.56
CA LEU A 152 -10.83 4.16 -8.23
C LEU A 152 -12.21 4.36 -8.87
N ASP A 153 -12.92 5.39 -8.44
CA ASP A 153 -14.33 5.59 -8.81
C ASP A 153 -14.49 6.53 -10.01
N SER A 154 -13.47 7.32 -10.34
CA SER A 154 -13.55 8.32 -11.40
C SER A 154 -12.28 8.41 -12.25
N ASN A 155 -12.41 8.98 -13.44
CA ASN A 155 -11.25 9.30 -14.28
C ASN A 155 -10.28 10.29 -13.61
N GLU A 156 -10.79 11.18 -12.79
CA GLU A 156 -9.98 12.14 -12.05
C GLU A 156 -9.08 11.43 -11.03
N GLU A 157 -9.62 10.49 -10.28
CA GLU A 157 -8.85 9.65 -9.36
C GLU A 157 -7.76 8.83 -10.07
N ILE A 158 -8.07 8.29 -11.25
CA ILE A 158 -7.10 7.61 -12.10
C ILE A 158 -5.97 8.57 -12.49
N MET A 159 -6.29 9.82 -12.84
CA MET A 159 -5.28 10.82 -13.18
C MET A 159 -4.41 11.19 -11.97
N TYR A 160 -5.00 11.34 -10.79
CA TYR A 160 -4.22 11.54 -9.55
C TYR A 160 -3.26 10.40 -9.31
N TYR A 161 -3.74 9.17 -9.34
CA TYR A 161 -2.90 7.99 -9.17
C TYR A 161 -1.76 7.92 -10.19
N LYS A 162 -2.07 8.01 -11.49
CA LYS A 162 -1.10 7.92 -12.58
C LYS A 162 -0.02 9.01 -12.54
N ASN A 163 -0.32 10.17 -11.97
CA ASN A 163 0.63 11.26 -11.81
C ASN A 163 1.38 11.22 -10.46
N GLY A 164 1.19 10.19 -9.64
CA GLY A 164 1.87 10.08 -8.34
C GLY A 164 1.27 10.96 -7.26
N GLY A 165 0.01 11.35 -7.42
CA GLY A 165 -0.79 12.12 -6.47
C GLY A 165 -1.28 13.46 -7.03
N VAL A 166 -2.24 14.05 -6.31
CA VAL A 166 -2.93 15.27 -6.72
C VAL A 166 -1.99 16.45 -6.92
N LEU A 167 -0.99 16.62 -6.04
CA LEU A 167 -0.05 17.75 -6.13
C LEU A 167 0.79 17.66 -7.42
N SER A 168 1.32 16.48 -7.73
CA SER A 168 2.10 16.26 -8.96
C SER A 168 1.25 16.45 -10.20
N TYR A 169 -0.02 16.03 -10.18
CA TYR A 169 -0.97 16.25 -11.25
C TYR A 169 -1.21 17.74 -11.52
N LEU A 170 -1.48 18.52 -10.45
CA LEU A 170 -1.71 19.95 -10.57
C LEU A 170 -0.46 20.71 -11.07
N LEU A 171 0.72 20.39 -10.54
CA LEU A 171 1.97 21.00 -10.96
C LEU A 171 2.25 20.75 -12.46
N LYS A 172 2.04 19.52 -12.95
CA LYS A 172 2.17 19.22 -14.38
C LYS A 172 1.21 20.06 -15.22
N GLY A 173 -0.05 20.21 -14.79
CA GLY A 173 -1.05 21.02 -15.47
C GLY A 173 -0.71 22.51 -15.54
N ILE A 174 0.05 23.04 -14.59
CA ILE A 174 0.56 24.42 -14.61
C ILE A 174 1.72 24.54 -15.60
N LEU A 175 2.70 23.62 -15.54
CA LEU A 175 3.91 23.65 -16.37
C LEU A 175 3.64 23.38 -17.87
N THR A 176 2.53 22.73 -18.20
CA THR A 176 2.16 22.47 -19.62
C THR A 176 1.31 23.58 -20.24
N LYS A 177 1.02 24.65 -19.51
CA LYS A 177 0.29 25.84 -20.02
C LYS A 177 1.20 26.99 -20.44
N GLU A 178 2.51 26.82 -20.33
CA GLU A 178 3.54 27.68 -20.93
C GLU A 178 4.01 27.08 -22.29
#